data_de13ded56c35b836d48230f1fedcf893
#
_entry.id   de13ded56c35b836d48230f1fedcf893
#
_cell.length_a   1.000
_cell.length_b   1.000
_cell.length_c   1.000
_cell.angle_alpha   90.00
_cell.angle_beta   90.00
_cell.angle_gamma   90.00
#
_symmetry.space_group_name_H-M   'P 1'
#
loop_
_entity.id
_entity.type
_entity.pdbx_description
1 polymer ?
#
loop_
_entity_poly.entity_id
_entity_poly.type
_entity_poly.pdbx_seq_one_letter_code
_entity_poly.pdbx_strand_id
1 'polypeptide(L)'
;MDNVDLRETSGVVLAYLGDSIWELNIRKYWISKGLNLRNLNRKVKDCVNAKRQSELYREIFPKLEEKFQMLGNRSKNGNIKTFPKSCSVQEYREATAFEALIAGFYIEGRDDLIELVVKLCVEEKKDEV
;
A
#
# COMPACT_ATOMS: atom_id res chain seq x y z
N MET A 1 -1.34 -16.79 -6.65
CA MET A 1 -1.07 -17.48 -5.38
C MET A 1 -2.28 -18.33 -5.03
N ASP A 2 -2.18 -19.60 -5.30
CA ASP A 2 -3.34 -20.50 -5.27
C ASP A 2 -3.77 -20.95 -3.89
N ASN A 3 -2.91 -20.79 -2.87
CA ASN A 3 -3.15 -21.33 -1.54
C ASN A 3 -3.46 -20.29 -0.47
N VAL A 4 -3.78 -19.06 -0.89
CA VAL A 4 -4.06 -17.98 0.07
C VAL A 4 -5.53 -17.60 0.00
N ASP A 5 -6.23 -17.71 1.11
CA ASP A 5 -7.62 -17.27 1.25
C ASP A 5 -7.62 -15.92 1.96
N LEU A 6 -8.10 -14.89 1.25
CA LEU A 6 -8.14 -13.53 1.80
C LEU A 6 -8.99 -13.41 3.06
N ARG A 7 -10.00 -14.27 3.19
CA ARG A 7 -10.92 -14.20 4.35
C ARG A 7 -10.31 -14.82 5.60
N GLU A 8 -9.36 -15.75 5.44
CA GLU A 8 -8.76 -16.50 6.54
C GLU A 8 -7.37 -16.03 6.92
N THR A 9 -6.67 -15.38 6.00
CA THR A 9 -5.30 -14.93 6.26
C THR A 9 -5.33 -13.62 7.05
N SER A 10 -4.51 -13.55 8.08
CA SER A 10 -4.39 -12.35 8.92
C SER A 10 -4.04 -11.11 8.09
N GLY A 11 -4.63 -9.97 8.42
CA GLY A 11 -4.33 -8.70 7.76
C GLY A 11 -2.87 -8.31 7.90
N VAL A 12 -2.25 -8.59 9.05
CA VAL A 12 -0.83 -8.30 9.27
C VAL A 12 0.05 -9.17 8.38
N VAL A 13 -0.31 -10.44 8.20
CA VAL A 13 0.43 -11.35 7.31
C VAL A 13 0.30 -10.90 5.86
N LEU A 14 -0.91 -10.50 5.45
CA LEU A 14 -1.12 -9.96 4.11
C LEU A 14 -0.34 -8.65 3.90
N ALA A 15 -0.30 -7.79 4.92
CA ALA A 15 0.47 -6.56 4.84
C ALA A 15 1.97 -6.83 4.65
N TYR A 16 2.48 -7.87 5.26
CA TYR A 16 3.88 -8.27 5.09
C TYR A 16 4.19 -8.57 3.61
N LEU A 17 3.29 -9.28 2.94
CA LEU A 17 3.40 -9.53 1.50
C LEU A 17 3.21 -8.23 0.71
N GLY A 18 2.19 -7.46 1.06
CA GLY A 18 1.86 -6.23 0.36
C GLY A 18 2.96 -5.19 0.40
N ASP A 19 3.73 -5.14 1.49
CA ASP A 19 4.87 -4.24 1.60
C ASP A 19 5.87 -4.48 0.47
N SER A 20 6.21 -5.74 0.21
CA SER A 20 7.16 -6.09 -0.85
C SER A 20 6.59 -5.81 -2.24
N ILE A 21 5.31 -6.08 -2.45
CA ILE A 21 4.66 -5.85 -3.73
C ILE A 21 4.59 -4.34 -4.03
N TRP A 22 4.20 -3.55 -3.04
CA TRP A 22 4.10 -2.10 -3.21
C TRP A 22 5.46 -1.50 -3.54
N GLU A 23 6.48 -1.84 -2.77
CA GLU A 23 7.81 -1.30 -3.01
C GLU A 23 8.35 -1.72 -4.38
N LEU A 24 8.13 -2.97 -4.79
CA LEU A 24 8.52 -3.44 -6.12
C LEU A 24 7.90 -2.56 -7.21
N ASN A 25 6.61 -2.30 -7.12
CA ASN A 25 5.90 -1.53 -8.14
C ASN A 25 6.33 -0.06 -8.15
N ILE A 26 6.59 0.52 -6.99
CA ILE A 26 7.10 1.90 -6.91
C ILE A 26 8.51 2.00 -7.49
N ARG A 27 9.38 1.04 -7.16
CA ARG A 27 10.73 1.01 -7.72
C ARG A 27 10.71 0.87 -9.24
N LYS A 28 9.87 -0.01 -9.77
CA LYS A 28 9.71 -0.19 -11.22
C LYS A 28 9.31 1.12 -11.89
N TYR A 29 8.35 1.83 -11.30
CA TYR A 29 7.91 3.11 -11.86
C TYR A 29 9.06 4.10 -11.96
N TRP A 30 9.78 4.31 -10.85
CA TRP A 30 10.83 5.33 -10.81
C TRP A 30 12.08 4.93 -11.61
N ILE A 31 12.38 3.63 -11.72
CA ILE A 31 13.47 3.15 -12.58
C ILE A 31 13.19 3.54 -14.03
N SER A 32 11.93 3.46 -14.47
CA SER A 32 11.56 3.81 -15.83
C SER A 32 11.80 5.28 -16.17
N LYS A 33 12.01 6.13 -15.17
CA LYS A 33 12.26 7.56 -15.35
C LYS A 33 13.75 7.89 -15.51
N GLY A 34 14.63 6.92 -15.46
CA GLY A 34 16.06 7.12 -15.70
C GLY A 34 16.81 7.80 -14.57
N LEU A 35 16.30 7.73 -13.34
CA LEU A 35 16.94 8.36 -12.19
C LEU A 35 18.18 7.58 -11.74
N ASN A 36 19.19 8.30 -11.20
CA ASN A 36 20.30 7.65 -10.55
C ASN A 36 19.86 7.09 -9.19
N LEU A 37 20.69 6.21 -8.60
CA LEU A 37 20.32 5.48 -7.39
C LEU A 37 19.95 6.42 -6.23
N ARG A 38 20.67 7.49 -6.07
CA ARG A 38 20.40 8.46 -4.96
C ARG A 38 19.03 9.09 -5.11
N ASN A 39 18.69 9.57 -6.28
CA ASN A 39 17.39 10.19 -6.56
C ASN A 39 16.27 9.15 -6.56
N LEU A 40 16.56 7.96 -7.08
CA LEU A 40 15.63 6.85 -7.07
C LEU A 40 15.22 6.50 -5.63
N ASN A 41 16.20 6.34 -4.74
CA ASN A 41 15.94 5.98 -3.35
C ASN A 41 15.07 7.01 -2.64
N ARG A 42 15.33 8.30 -2.90
CA ARG A 42 14.54 9.38 -2.31
C ARG A 42 13.09 9.33 -2.80
N LYS A 43 12.88 9.14 -4.10
CA LYS A 43 11.53 9.07 -4.67
C LYS A 43 10.77 7.86 -4.15
N VAL A 44 11.43 6.72 -4.00
CA VAL A 44 10.82 5.53 -3.45
C VAL A 44 10.37 5.78 -2.01
N LYS A 45 11.23 6.39 -1.19
CA LYS A 45 10.88 6.68 0.22
C LYS A 45 9.66 7.59 0.36
N ASP A 46 9.45 8.50 -0.59
CA ASP A 46 8.26 9.36 -0.58
C ASP A 46 6.97 8.56 -0.74
N CYS A 47 7.04 7.36 -1.30
CA CYS A 47 5.87 6.54 -1.60
C CYS A 47 5.71 5.36 -0.64
N VAL A 48 6.77 4.97 0.10
CA VAL A 48 6.75 3.74 0.92
C VAL A 48 6.79 4.03 2.42
N ASN A 49 6.29 5.17 2.83
CA ASN A 49 6.20 5.50 4.26
C ASN A 49 4.74 5.43 4.73
N ALA A 50 4.58 5.23 6.05
CA ALA A 50 3.26 5.00 6.64
C ALA A 50 2.30 6.16 6.42
N LYS A 51 2.80 7.39 6.49
CA LYS A 51 1.97 8.58 6.31
C LYS A 51 1.36 8.62 4.91
N ARG A 52 2.18 8.41 3.88
CA ARG A 52 1.71 8.41 2.50
C ARG A 52 0.76 7.26 2.23
N GLN A 53 1.06 6.07 2.75
CA GLN A 53 0.21 4.90 2.60
C GLN A 53 -1.13 5.09 3.28
N SER A 54 -1.15 5.75 4.43
CA SER A 54 -2.39 6.12 5.13
C SER A 54 -3.26 7.04 4.27
N GLU A 55 -2.66 8.06 3.66
CA GLU A 55 -3.38 8.97 2.76
C GLU A 55 -3.99 8.23 1.58
N LEU A 56 -3.21 7.34 0.97
CA LEU A 56 -3.69 6.55 -0.16
C LEU A 56 -4.82 5.62 0.26
N TYR A 57 -4.72 5.01 1.43
CA TYR A 57 -5.77 4.14 1.95
C TYR A 57 -7.10 4.90 2.05
N ARG A 58 -7.08 6.08 2.64
CA ARG A 58 -8.28 6.91 2.79
C ARG A 58 -8.89 7.28 1.46
N GLU A 59 -8.06 7.51 0.47
CA GLU A 59 -8.51 7.92 -0.86
C GLU A 59 -9.13 6.78 -1.64
N ILE A 60 -8.53 5.59 -1.62
CA ILE A 60 -9.02 4.47 -2.42
C ILE A 60 -10.14 3.69 -1.75
N PHE A 61 -10.17 3.61 -0.42
CA PHE A 61 -11.10 2.76 0.32
C PHE A 61 -12.57 2.92 -0.09
N PRO A 62 -13.11 4.16 -0.18
CA PRO A 62 -14.54 4.31 -0.51
C PRO A 62 -14.92 3.82 -1.90
N LYS A 63 -13.94 3.68 -2.78
CA LYS A 63 -14.17 3.31 -4.17
C LYS A 63 -14.00 1.82 -4.44
N LEU A 64 -13.60 1.06 -3.42
CA LEU A 64 -13.30 -0.37 -3.58
C LEU A 64 -14.55 -1.24 -3.48
N GLU A 65 -14.47 -2.40 -4.11
CA GLU A 65 -15.48 -3.45 -3.97
C GLU A 65 -15.57 -3.88 -2.51
N GLU A 66 -16.76 -4.35 -2.12
CA GLU A 66 -17.03 -4.71 -0.72
C GLU A 66 -16.02 -5.68 -0.12
N LYS A 67 -15.61 -6.69 -0.89
CA LYS A 67 -14.64 -7.68 -0.39
C LYS A 67 -13.31 -7.04 0.03
N PHE A 68 -12.87 -6.01 -0.68
CA PHE A 68 -11.64 -5.29 -0.34
C PHE A 68 -11.88 -4.33 0.83
N GLN A 69 -13.06 -3.73 0.92
CA GLN A 69 -13.39 -2.90 2.07
C GLN A 69 -13.40 -3.74 3.36
N MET A 70 -13.93 -4.94 3.28
CA MET A 70 -13.93 -5.86 4.43
C MET A 70 -12.50 -6.22 4.84
N LEU A 71 -11.64 -6.49 3.87
CA LEU A 71 -10.23 -6.78 4.14
C LEU A 71 -9.54 -5.58 4.78
N GLY A 72 -9.76 -4.38 4.24
CA GLY A 72 -9.16 -3.16 4.77
C GLY A 72 -9.58 -2.90 6.21
N ASN A 73 -10.89 -2.99 6.50
CA ASN A 73 -11.40 -2.77 7.85
C ASN A 73 -10.82 -3.78 8.84
N ARG A 74 -10.79 -5.05 8.47
CA ARG A 74 -10.25 -6.10 9.32
C ARG A 74 -8.76 -5.88 9.60
N SER A 75 -8.02 -5.48 8.60
CA SER A 75 -6.57 -5.26 8.72
C SER A 75 -6.25 -4.01 9.54
N LYS A 76 -7.04 -2.96 9.38
CA LYS A 76 -6.88 -1.72 10.14
C LYS A 76 -7.15 -1.93 11.62
N ASN A 77 -8.07 -2.80 11.96
CA ASN A 77 -8.54 -3.00 13.34
C ASN A 77 -7.78 -4.11 14.08
N GLY A 78 -6.69 -4.62 13.51
CA GLY A 78 -5.88 -5.62 14.19
C GLY A 78 -5.13 -5.07 15.39
N ASN A 79 -4.64 -5.95 16.25
CA ASN A 79 -3.88 -5.56 17.44
C ASN A 79 -2.52 -4.99 17.06
N ILE A 80 -2.17 -3.86 17.69
CA ILE A 80 -0.86 -3.24 17.52
C ILE A 80 -0.12 -3.29 18.83
N LYS A 81 1.08 -3.88 18.82
CA LYS A 81 1.95 -3.93 20.00
C LYS A 81 2.97 -2.80 19.99
N THR A 82 3.55 -2.53 18.83
CA THR A 82 4.54 -1.47 18.66
C THR A 82 4.34 -0.83 17.29
N PHE A 83 4.75 0.43 17.17
CA PHE A 83 4.72 1.12 15.88
C PHE A 83 5.84 2.18 15.85
N PRO A 84 6.29 2.58 14.63
CA PRO A 84 7.35 3.58 14.50
C PRO A 84 6.94 4.93 15.09
N LYS A 85 7.90 5.65 15.66
CA LYS A 85 7.65 6.99 16.21
C LYS A 85 7.42 8.04 15.12
N SER A 86 7.71 7.71 13.87
CA SER A 86 7.57 8.63 12.75
C SER A 86 6.14 8.82 12.28
N CYS A 87 5.18 8.07 12.83
CA CYS A 87 3.78 8.17 12.44
C CYS A 87 2.86 7.98 13.65
N SER A 88 1.59 8.37 13.52
CA SER A 88 0.59 8.15 14.55
C SER A 88 0.11 6.69 14.52
N VAL A 89 -0.59 6.27 15.58
CA VAL A 89 -1.20 4.95 15.63
C VAL A 89 -2.19 4.77 14.47
N GLN A 90 -2.99 5.78 14.19
CA GLN A 90 -3.96 5.70 13.10
C GLN A 90 -3.28 5.59 11.75
N GLU A 91 -2.23 6.36 11.52
CA GLU A 91 -1.46 6.27 10.29
C GLU A 91 -0.85 4.88 10.12
N TYR A 92 -0.32 4.31 11.18
CA TYR A 92 0.25 2.98 11.15
C TYR A 92 -0.82 1.92 10.83
N ARG A 93 -2.00 2.01 11.45
CA ARG A 93 -3.10 1.10 11.20
C ARG A 93 -3.58 1.17 9.75
N GLU A 94 -3.72 2.38 9.23
CA GLU A 94 -4.16 2.58 7.85
C GLU A 94 -3.09 2.15 6.84
N ALA A 95 -1.82 2.36 7.16
CA ALA A 95 -0.73 1.88 6.31
C ALA A 95 -0.71 0.34 6.26
N THR A 96 -0.94 -0.32 7.40
CA THR A 96 -1.04 -1.77 7.44
C THR A 96 -2.21 -2.26 6.58
N ALA A 97 -3.37 -1.59 6.70
CA ALA A 97 -4.53 -1.92 5.87
C ALA A 97 -4.24 -1.68 4.39
N PHE A 98 -3.54 -0.61 4.06
CA PHE A 98 -3.15 -0.33 2.68
C PHE A 98 -2.30 -1.47 2.10
N GLU A 99 -1.29 -1.90 2.84
CA GLU A 99 -0.43 -2.99 2.40
C GLU A 99 -1.19 -4.31 2.26
N ALA A 100 -2.13 -4.57 3.18
CA ALA A 100 -2.98 -5.75 3.07
C ALA A 100 -3.85 -5.69 1.81
N LEU A 101 -4.37 -4.51 1.46
CA LEU A 101 -5.14 -4.32 0.23
C LEU A 101 -4.28 -4.59 -1.01
N ILE A 102 -3.05 -4.10 -1.02
CA ILE A 102 -2.13 -4.34 -2.15
C ILE A 102 -1.91 -5.85 -2.32
N ALA A 103 -1.70 -6.57 -1.22
CA ALA A 103 -1.59 -8.03 -1.28
C ALA A 103 -2.87 -8.67 -1.81
N GLY A 104 -4.03 -8.18 -1.36
CA GLY A 104 -5.33 -8.67 -1.82
C GLY A 104 -5.51 -8.47 -3.32
N PHE A 105 -5.16 -7.31 -3.83
CA PHE A 105 -5.22 -7.05 -5.28
C PHE A 105 -4.34 -8.03 -6.04
N TYR A 106 -3.12 -8.23 -5.56
CA TYR A 106 -2.17 -9.15 -6.20
C TYR A 106 -2.71 -10.58 -6.22
N ILE A 107 -3.21 -11.06 -5.10
CA ILE A 107 -3.72 -12.43 -4.97
C ILE A 107 -4.93 -12.66 -5.87
N GLU A 108 -5.80 -11.65 -6.01
CA GLU A 108 -6.98 -11.72 -6.85
C GLU A 108 -6.71 -11.40 -8.32
N GLY A 109 -5.42 -11.21 -8.69
CA GLY A 109 -5.07 -10.91 -10.09
C GLY A 109 -5.47 -9.52 -10.56
N ARG A 110 -5.65 -8.57 -9.65
CA ARG A 110 -6.09 -7.23 -9.97
C ARG A 110 -4.90 -6.28 -10.11
N ASP A 111 -4.05 -6.58 -11.09
CA ASP A 111 -2.91 -5.71 -11.41
C ASP A 111 -3.36 -4.31 -11.84
N ASP A 112 -4.56 -4.22 -12.43
CA ASP A 112 -5.18 -2.95 -12.79
C ASP A 112 -5.31 -2.02 -11.59
N LEU A 113 -5.72 -2.56 -10.44
CA LEU A 113 -5.87 -1.75 -9.23
C LEU A 113 -4.52 -1.33 -8.67
N ILE A 114 -3.53 -2.21 -8.71
CA ILE A 114 -2.18 -1.86 -8.25
C ILE A 114 -1.62 -0.72 -9.11
N GLU A 115 -1.75 -0.80 -10.43
CA GLU A 115 -1.29 0.25 -11.33
C GLU A 115 -2.01 1.57 -11.07
N LEU A 116 -3.31 1.51 -10.81
CA LEU A 116 -4.09 2.70 -10.51
C LEU A 116 -3.58 3.39 -9.25
N VAL A 117 -3.30 2.62 -8.20
CA VAL A 117 -2.82 3.19 -6.93
C VAL A 117 -1.40 3.74 -7.08
N VAL A 118 -0.54 3.08 -7.85
CA VAL A 118 0.80 3.61 -8.15
C VAL A 118 0.70 4.96 -8.82
N LYS A 119 -0.14 5.09 -9.86
CA LYS A 119 -0.36 6.36 -10.55
C LYS A 119 -0.87 7.44 -9.61
N LEU A 120 -1.82 7.08 -8.77
CA LEU A 120 -2.37 8.00 -7.79
C LEU A 120 -1.27 8.53 -6.85
N CYS A 121 -0.39 7.64 -6.41
CA CYS A 121 0.70 8.01 -5.52
C CYS A 121 1.70 8.96 -6.19
N VAL A 122 2.13 8.64 -7.41
CA VAL A 122 3.23 9.36 -8.05
C VAL A 122 2.79 10.60 -8.82
N GLU A 123 1.58 10.60 -9.39
CA GLU A 123 1.08 11.68 -10.21
C GLU A 123 0.46 12.82 -9.40
N GLU A 124 -0.13 12.52 -8.26
CA GLU A 124 -0.72 13.53 -7.40
C GLU A 124 0.26 14.62 -6.98
N LYS A 125 1.53 14.27 -6.83
CA LYS A 125 2.57 15.23 -6.45
C LYS A 125 2.89 16.24 -7.53
N LYS A 126 2.49 15.99 -8.77
CA LYS A 126 2.72 16.95 -9.87
C LYS A 126 1.74 18.10 -9.85
N ASP A 127 0.60 17.90 -9.24
CA ASP A 127 -0.47 18.92 -9.22
C ASP A 127 -0.31 19.92 -8.10
N GLU A 128 0.67 19.75 -7.24
CA GLU A 128 0.96 20.63 -6.13
C GLU A 128 1.95 21.76 -6.47
N VAL A 129 2.33 21.87 -7.72
CA VAL A 129 3.30 22.88 -8.15
C VAL A 129 2.62 24.18 -8.49
#